data_ff39c43bca5c896a0120213e7f98f141
#
_entry.id   ff39c43bca5c896a0120213e7f98f141
#
_cell.length_a   1.000
_cell.length_b   1.000
_cell.length_c   1.000
_cell.angle_alpha   90.00
_cell.angle_beta   90.00
_cell.angle_gamma   90.00
#
_symmetry.space_group_name_H-M   'P 1'
#
loop_
_entity.id
_entity.type
_entity.pdbx_description
1 polymer ?
#
loop_
_entity_poly.entity_id
_entity_poly.type
_entity_poly.pdbx_seq_one_letter_code
_entity_poly.pdbx_strand_id
1 'polypeptide(L)'
;MNGEKGQKTNGAAASEKSMGGWAFYPFLILIGIVVARIIYNMVIGVPQQGNSFPITAVTMIAAACSLYIGRGKVMDRVDAFSKGAGDPTAMMMVIIMLLSGIFTAVSSEMGGVESLTNFLLHLIPKHMIYAGILFVTSMISLAIGSSVGSVTAVAPIAAGLAVQAGLNLPLAVSAVLGGASLGDNLSFVSDTTIAATRTQGVDMRDKFRFNVKLVIPAFLASVVIYSLLGMSSGSGSMEIGGYNFIKMIPYVYIIVAAVAGMNMMVVLTTGIILSAVIGFAFGDMNIITFMDAVGKGMTKMTNTIFTAILVKGIMGVVDHNGGIEWLIAKLTKNVKSAKGAQFSVAVLTFCLGALIRSTSAIVVAGPLAKEICEPFDVDPRRTASILDIFATAQNGFVFWAGLTVDCASLVDGINPTDLVFFAIYPACIVIMALLSIKFNLFAGKSGTAKTAA
;
A
#
# COMPACT_ATOMS: atom_id res chain seq x y z
N MET A 1 -8.11 27.51 48.22
CA MET A 1 -9.18 26.50 48.37
C MET A 1 -10.13 26.64 47.20
N ASN A 2 -10.48 25.60 46.57
CA ASN A 2 -11.30 25.40 45.37
C ASN A 2 -10.45 25.38 44.08
N GLY A 3 -10.36 24.31 43.31
CA GLY A 3 -10.82 22.90 43.45
C GLY A 3 -10.56 22.22 42.11
N GLU A 4 -9.58 21.33 42.08
CA GLU A 4 -9.42 20.35 40.99
C GLU A 4 -10.52 19.30 41.08
N LYS A 5 -11.51 19.40 40.24
CA LYS A 5 -12.43 18.26 39.92
C LYS A 5 -12.94 18.46 38.49
N GLY A 6 -12.52 17.64 37.56
CA GLY A 6 -13.20 17.60 36.27
C GLY A 6 -12.38 17.08 35.09
N GLN A 7 -11.78 15.89 35.20
CA GLN A 7 -11.28 15.20 33.98
C GLN A 7 -11.20 13.68 34.15
N LYS A 8 -12.26 13.07 34.65
CA LYS A 8 -12.35 11.59 34.74
C LYS A 8 -13.75 11.04 34.42
N THR A 9 -14.44 11.53 33.40
CA THR A 9 -15.79 10.99 33.08
C THR A 9 -16.10 10.80 31.60
N ASN A 10 -15.15 10.96 30.66
CA ASN A 10 -15.48 10.77 29.24
C ASN A 10 -15.19 9.37 28.66
N GLY A 11 -14.50 8.48 29.40
CA GLY A 11 -14.17 7.14 28.90
C GLY A 11 -15.29 6.09 29.05
N ALA A 12 -16.15 6.24 30.07
CA ALA A 12 -17.19 5.24 30.35
C ALA A 12 -18.50 5.49 29.58
N ALA A 13 -18.83 6.74 29.26
CA ALA A 13 -20.07 7.10 28.57
C ALA A 13 -20.03 6.81 27.05
N ALA A 14 -18.84 6.70 26.45
CA ALA A 14 -18.68 6.36 25.03
C ALA A 14 -18.91 4.86 24.76
N SER A 15 -18.68 3.98 25.75
CA SER A 15 -18.78 2.52 25.62
C SER A 15 -20.24 2.02 25.50
N GLU A 16 -21.22 2.68 26.12
CA GLU A 16 -22.62 2.26 26.06
C GLU A 16 -23.34 2.54 24.74
N LYS A 17 -22.74 3.36 23.86
CA LYS A 17 -23.37 3.78 22.60
C LYS A 17 -22.66 3.27 21.32
N SER A 18 -21.59 2.48 21.40
CA SER A 18 -20.88 1.95 20.25
C SER A 18 -21.64 0.80 19.58
N MET A 19 -21.62 0.73 18.24
CA MET A 19 -22.12 -0.44 17.50
C MET A 19 -21.19 -1.66 17.64
N GLY A 20 -20.04 -1.49 18.28
CA GLY A 20 -19.06 -2.56 18.43
C GLY A 20 -18.59 -3.10 17.08
N GLY A 21 -18.43 -4.42 16.97
CA GLY A 21 -18.01 -5.06 15.73
C GLY A 21 -18.96 -4.88 14.55
N TRP A 22 -20.23 -4.59 14.82
CA TRP A 22 -21.21 -4.31 13.77
C TRP A 22 -20.93 -3.00 13.02
N ALA A 23 -20.11 -2.09 13.54
CA ALA A 23 -19.71 -0.89 12.81
C ALA A 23 -18.99 -1.21 11.49
N PHE A 24 -18.37 -2.40 11.36
CA PHE A 24 -17.66 -2.86 10.17
C PHE A 24 -18.55 -3.51 9.10
N TYR A 25 -19.88 -3.56 9.28
CA TYR A 25 -20.77 -4.19 8.31
C TYR A 25 -20.61 -3.69 6.86
N PRO A 26 -20.26 -2.41 6.55
CA PRO A 26 -20.08 -1.99 5.17
C PRO A 26 -18.90 -2.72 4.50
N PHE A 27 -17.83 -2.98 5.25
CA PHE A 27 -16.72 -3.80 4.75
C PHE A 27 -17.10 -5.28 4.61
N LEU A 28 -17.97 -5.80 5.49
CA LEU A 28 -18.50 -7.17 5.35
C LEU A 28 -19.36 -7.31 4.09
N ILE A 29 -20.16 -6.30 3.75
CA ILE A 29 -20.92 -6.25 2.49
C ILE A 29 -19.97 -6.25 1.29
N LEU A 30 -18.96 -5.36 1.31
CA LEU A 30 -17.96 -5.26 0.25
C LEU A 30 -17.24 -6.59 0.04
N ILE A 31 -16.71 -7.19 1.10
CA ILE A 31 -16.03 -8.50 1.06
C ILE A 31 -16.98 -9.59 0.59
N GLY A 32 -18.20 -9.63 1.13
CA GLY A 32 -19.21 -10.63 0.79
C GLY A 32 -19.56 -10.64 -0.70
N ILE A 33 -19.75 -9.47 -1.30
CA ILE A 33 -20.03 -9.36 -2.73
C ILE A 33 -18.82 -9.80 -3.57
N VAL A 34 -17.60 -9.40 -3.18
CA VAL A 34 -16.37 -9.83 -3.89
C VAL A 34 -16.18 -11.33 -3.81
N VAL A 35 -16.34 -11.93 -2.62
CA VAL A 35 -16.23 -13.38 -2.41
C VAL A 35 -17.30 -14.13 -3.20
N ALA A 36 -18.56 -13.67 -3.15
CA ALA A 36 -19.66 -14.24 -3.93
C ALA A 36 -19.35 -14.23 -5.43
N ARG A 37 -18.75 -13.16 -5.94
CA ARG A 37 -18.32 -13.06 -7.34
C ARG A 37 -17.20 -14.05 -7.68
N ILE A 38 -16.20 -14.17 -6.81
CA ILE A 38 -15.10 -15.14 -7.00
C ILE A 38 -15.67 -16.56 -7.09
N ILE A 39 -16.54 -16.93 -6.14
CA ILE A 39 -17.20 -18.25 -6.12
C ILE A 39 -18.03 -18.46 -7.38
N TYR A 40 -18.83 -17.46 -7.79
CA TYR A 40 -19.63 -17.52 -9.01
C TYR A 40 -18.76 -17.77 -10.25
N ASN A 41 -17.66 -17.04 -10.42
CA ASN A 41 -16.73 -17.23 -11.54
C ASN A 41 -16.08 -18.63 -11.53
N MET A 42 -15.73 -19.14 -10.34
CA MET A 42 -15.19 -20.51 -10.21
C MET A 42 -16.21 -21.57 -10.62
N VAL A 43 -17.48 -21.39 -10.24
CA VAL A 43 -18.56 -22.35 -10.57
C VAL A 43 -18.88 -22.37 -12.05
N ILE A 44 -18.89 -21.22 -12.73
CA ILE A 44 -19.19 -21.15 -14.17
C ILE A 44 -17.96 -21.28 -15.07
N GLY A 45 -16.77 -21.45 -14.49
CA GLY A 45 -15.54 -21.64 -15.26
C GLY A 45 -15.07 -20.41 -16.04
N VAL A 46 -15.51 -19.19 -15.66
CA VAL A 46 -15.06 -17.96 -16.29
C VAL A 46 -13.66 -17.62 -15.76
N PRO A 47 -12.66 -17.44 -16.65
CA PRO A 47 -11.32 -17.03 -16.22
C PRO A 47 -11.38 -15.73 -15.41
N GLN A 48 -10.68 -15.69 -14.29
CA GLN A 48 -10.64 -14.50 -13.43
C GLN A 48 -9.87 -13.36 -14.09
N GLN A 49 -8.90 -13.64 -14.91
CA GLN A 49 -8.10 -12.67 -15.65
C GLN A 49 -8.91 -12.03 -16.79
N GLY A 50 -8.96 -10.70 -16.82
CA GLY A 50 -9.61 -9.92 -17.87
C GLY A 50 -11.11 -9.68 -17.66
N ASN A 51 -11.73 -10.19 -16.60
CA ASN A 51 -13.12 -9.93 -16.31
C ASN A 51 -13.22 -8.72 -15.36
N SER A 52 -13.40 -7.53 -15.94
CA SER A 52 -13.49 -6.26 -15.20
C SER A 52 -14.60 -6.33 -14.15
N PHE A 53 -14.23 -6.62 -12.90
CA PHE A 53 -15.17 -6.54 -11.80
C PHE A 53 -15.31 -5.09 -11.37
N PRO A 54 -16.52 -4.49 -11.41
CA PRO A 54 -16.70 -3.10 -11.10
C PRO A 54 -16.61 -2.86 -9.58
N ILE A 55 -15.39 -2.93 -9.03
CA ILE A 55 -15.12 -2.75 -7.59
C ILE A 55 -15.69 -1.43 -7.08
N THR A 56 -15.68 -0.38 -7.90
CA THR A 56 -16.26 0.93 -7.59
C THR A 56 -17.76 0.82 -7.35
N ALA A 57 -18.48 0.03 -8.18
CA ALA A 57 -19.92 -0.18 -7.99
C ALA A 57 -20.24 -0.92 -6.69
N VAL A 58 -19.44 -1.93 -6.36
CA VAL A 58 -19.58 -2.66 -5.09
C VAL A 58 -19.28 -1.76 -3.90
N THR A 59 -18.24 -0.94 -4.01
CA THR A 59 -17.90 0.03 -2.97
C THR A 59 -18.99 1.08 -2.82
N MET A 60 -19.64 1.51 -3.92
CA MET A 60 -20.79 2.42 -3.88
C MET A 60 -21.98 1.80 -3.14
N ILE A 61 -22.27 0.50 -3.36
CA ILE A 61 -23.33 -0.21 -2.61
C ILE A 61 -22.99 -0.23 -1.11
N ALA A 62 -21.75 -0.57 -0.76
CA ALA A 62 -21.32 -0.57 0.64
C ALA A 62 -21.39 0.83 1.26
N ALA A 63 -21.02 1.87 0.51
CA ALA A 63 -21.13 3.27 0.93
C ALA A 63 -22.60 3.68 1.16
N ALA A 64 -23.49 3.39 0.21
CA ALA A 64 -24.92 3.64 0.38
C ALA A 64 -25.46 2.93 1.63
N CYS A 65 -25.17 1.64 1.81
CA CYS A 65 -25.56 0.92 3.04
C CYS A 65 -25.05 1.60 4.30
N SER A 66 -23.81 2.09 4.29
CA SER A 66 -23.22 2.77 5.45
C SER A 66 -23.98 4.02 5.90
N LEU A 67 -24.67 4.71 4.97
CA LEU A 67 -25.46 5.89 5.27
C LEU A 67 -26.84 5.55 5.89
N TYR A 68 -27.38 4.36 5.59
CA TYR A 68 -28.71 3.95 6.10
C TYR A 68 -28.66 3.30 7.48
N ILE A 69 -27.63 2.54 7.78
CA ILE A 69 -27.50 1.76 9.03
C ILE A 69 -26.39 2.40 9.88
N GLY A 70 -26.67 2.74 11.14
CA GLY A 70 -25.68 3.31 12.05
C GLY A 70 -26.30 4.17 13.13
N ARG A 71 -25.43 4.76 13.93
CA ARG A 71 -25.80 5.63 15.06
C ARG A 71 -26.23 7.01 14.59
N GLY A 72 -27.01 7.68 15.40
CA GLY A 72 -27.46 9.03 15.15
C GLY A 72 -28.44 9.15 13.98
N LYS A 73 -28.62 10.37 13.51
CA LYS A 73 -29.46 10.67 12.34
C LYS A 73 -28.71 10.34 11.06
N VAL A 74 -29.44 10.18 9.95
CA VAL A 74 -28.81 9.99 8.62
C VAL A 74 -27.82 11.11 8.31
N MET A 75 -28.14 12.36 8.68
CA MET A 75 -27.28 13.51 8.43
C MET A 75 -25.93 13.42 9.17
N ASP A 76 -25.92 12.93 10.40
CA ASP A 76 -24.68 12.74 11.17
C ASP A 76 -23.74 11.75 10.46
N ARG A 77 -24.31 10.71 9.83
CA ARG A 77 -23.57 9.72 9.03
C ARG A 77 -23.10 10.29 7.69
N VAL A 78 -23.93 11.12 7.05
CA VAL A 78 -23.54 11.84 5.82
C VAL A 78 -22.39 12.80 6.11
N ASP A 79 -22.42 13.50 7.23
CA ASP A 79 -21.33 14.39 7.66
C ASP A 79 -20.05 13.60 7.98
N ALA A 80 -20.18 12.48 8.69
CA ALA A 80 -19.05 11.59 8.97
C ALA A 80 -18.44 10.99 7.67
N PHE A 81 -19.29 10.56 6.75
CA PHE A 81 -18.88 10.09 5.42
C PHE A 81 -18.15 11.19 4.65
N SER A 82 -18.74 12.37 4.57
CA SER A 82 -18.17 13.51 3.82
C SER A 82 -16.83 13.95 4.40
N LYS A 83 -16.72 13.96 5.73
CA LYS A 83 -15.46 14.26 6.44
C LYS A 83 -14.37 13.21 6.16
N GLY A 84 -14.73 11.93 6.16
CA GLY A 84 -13.82 10.84 5.79
C GLY A 84 -13.40 10.90 4.31
N ALA A 85 -14.35 11.10 3.40
CA ALA A 85 -14.12 11.21 1.98
C ALA A 85 -13.26 12.44 1.59
N GLY A 86 -13.46 13.56 2.29
CA GLY A 86 -12.71 14.81 2.08
C GLY A 86 -11.44 14.94 2.92
N ASP A 87 -10.92 13.86 3.49
CA ASP A 87 -9.67 13.87 4.23
C ASP A 87 -8.53 14.47 3.38
N PRO A 88 -7.74 15.43 3.89
CA PRO A 88 -6.69 16.08 3.11
C PRO A 88 -5.67 15.11 2.49
N THR A 89 -5.36 14.03 3.20
CA THR A 89 -4.44 12.99 2.69
C THR A 89 -5.07 12.21 1.52
N ALA A 90 -6.37 11.92 1.61
CA ALA A 90 -7.11 11.28 0.51
C ALA A 90 -7.17 12.20 -0.72
N MET A 91 -7.42 13.49 -0.54
CA MET A 91 -7.46 14.45 -1.66
C MET A 91 -6.09 14.62 -2.32
N MET A 92 -5.01 14.65 -1.55
CA MET A 92 -3.65 14.67 -2.10
C MET A 92 -3.36 13.43 -2.95
N MET A 93 -3.81 12.23 -2.52
CA MET A 93 -3.70 11.00 -3.30
C MET A 93 -4.46 11.08 -4.62
N VAL A 94 -5.67 11.63 -4.61
CA VAL A 94 -6.48 11.81 -5.83
C VAL A 94 -5.71 12.63 -6.87
N ILE A 95 -5.07 13.72 -6.46
CA ILE A 95 -4.27 14.56 -7.38
C ILE A 95 -3.06 13.77 -7.90
N ILE A 96 -2.35 13.04 -7.03
CA ILE A 96 -1.21 12.21 -7.45
C ILE A 96 -1.65 11.14 -8.45
N MET A 97 -2.78 10.47 -8.22
CA MET A 97 -3.34 9.48 -9.14
C MET A 97 -3.67 10.09 -10.51
N LEU A 98 -4.32 11.25 -10.55
CA LEU A 98 -4.61 11.95 -11.80
C LEU A 98 -3.33 12.27 -12.56
N LEU A 99 -2.35 12.87 -11.90
CA LEU A 99 -1.06 13.21 -12.51
C LEU A 99 -0.30 11.95 -12.98
N SER A 100 -0.35 10.86 -12.22
CA SER A 100 0.26 9.58 -12.62
C SER A 100 -0.38 8.99 -13.87
N GLY A 101 -1.71 9.01 -13.95
CA GLY A 101 -2.43 8.56 -15.13
C GLY A 101 -2.08 9.38 -16.38
N ILE A 102 -2.05 10.70 -16.23
CA ILE A 102 -1.63 11.61 -17.31
C ILE A 102 -0.19 11.33 -17.73
N PHE A 103 0.75 11.24 -16.77
CA PHE A 103 2.14 10.93 -17.06
C PHE A 103 2.30 9.62 -17.83
N THR A 104 1.63 8.56 -17.37
CA THR A 104 1.68 7.24 -18.03
C THR A 104 1.16 7.31 -19.47
N ALA A 105 0.01 7.97 -19.69
CA ALA A 105 -0.58 8.08 -21.01
C ALA A 105 0.28 8.93 -21.97
N VAL A 106 0.78 10.09 -21.52
CA VAL A 106 1.63 10.97 -22.33
C VAL A 106 2.99 10.31 -22.65
N SER A 107 3.59 9.64 -21.65
CA SER A 107 4.85 8.91 -21.84
C SER A 107 4.70 7.69 -22.74
N SER A 108 3.55 7.03 -22.73
CA SER A 108 3.23 5.94 -23.65
C SER A 108 3.09 6.45 -25.08
N GLU A 109 2.37 7.56 -25.29
CA GLU A 109 2.16 8.17 -26.60
C GLU A 109 3.47 8.59 -27.27
N MET A 110 4.47 9.09 -26.50
CA MET A 110 5.78 9.41 -27.03
C MET A 110 6.71 8.19 -27.22
N GLY A 111 6.24 6.94 -26.92
CA GLY A 111 7.04 5.71 -27.02
C GLY A 111 8.06 5.51 -25.89
N GLY A 112 7.92 6.24 -24.77
CA GLY A 112 8.84 6.15 -23.64
C GLY A 112 8.73 4.85 -22.87
N VAL A 113 7.50 4.36 -22.65
CA VAL A 113 7.25 3.05 -22.01
C VAL A 113 7.90 1.94 -22.80
N GLU A 114 7.68 1.92 -24.13
CA GLU A 114 8.22 0.92 -25.03
C GLU A 114 9.76 0.93 -25.04
N SER A 115 10.36 2.12 -25.17
CA SER A 115 11.83 2.28 -25.17
C SER A 115 12.47 1.79 -23.88
N LEU A 116 11.88 2.15 -22.72
CA LEU A 116 12.38 1.71 -21.42
C LEU A 116 12.22 0.21 -21.23
N THR A 117 11.08 -0.35 -21.64
CA THR A 117 10.79 -1.78 -21.55
C THR A 117 11.76 -2.58 -22.41
N ASN A 118 11.96 -2.20 -23.67
CA ASN A 118 12.90 -2.85 -24.57
C ASN A 118 14.34 -2.82 -24.02
N PHE A 119 14.77 -1.68 -23.49
CA PHE A 119 16.08 -1.57 -22.84
C PHE A 119 16.24 -2.53 -21.67
N LEU A 120 15.25 -2.59 -20.78
CA LEU A 120 15.29 -3.49 -19.62
C LEU A 120 15.25 -4.97 -20.02
N LEU A 121 14.50 -5.32 -21.06
CA LEU A 121 14.46 -6.69 -21.60
C LEU A 121 15.79 -7.12 -22.22
N HIS A 122 16.59 -6.20 -22.75
CA HIS A 122 17.97 -6.51 -23.18
C HIS A 122 18.90 -6.79 -21.99
N LEU A 123 18.62 -6.20 -20.83
CA LEU A 123 19.50 -6.27 -19.66
C LEU A 123 19.17 -7.44 -18.71
N ILE A 124 17.87 -7.75 -18.53
CA ILE A 124 17.38 -8.69 -17.51
C ILE A 124 16.93 -10.00 -18.16
N PRO A 125 17.50 -11.16 -17.80
CA PRO A 125 17.01 -12.45 -18.27
C PRO A 125 15.53 -12.66 -17.95
N LYS A 126 14.76 -13.22 -18.87
CA LYS A 126 13.28 -13.38 -18.76
C LYS A 126 12.84 -14.01 -17.45
N HIS A 127 13.50 -15.08 -17.02
CA HIS A 127 13.16 -15.80 -15.77
C HIS A 127 13.42 -14.98 -14.49
N MET A 128 14.19 -13.89 -14.57
CA MET A 128 14.49 -13.02 -13.44
C MET A 128 13.68 -11.70 -13.44
N ILE A 129 12.79 -11.50 -14.41
CA ILE A 129 12.08 -10.20 -14.54
C ILE A 129 11.28 -9.89 -13.28
N TYR A 130 10.52 -10.83 -12.72
CA TYR A 130 9.76 -10.59 -11.47
C TYR A 130 10.67 -10.25 -10.28
N ALA A 131 11.76 -11.01 -10.13
CA ALA A 131 12.75 -10.74 -9.08
C ALA A 131 13.47 -9.40 -9.30
N GLY A 132 13.76 -9.05 -10.55
CA GLY A 132 14.32 -7.77 -10.95
C GLY A 132 13.39 -6.61 -10.63
N ILE A 133 12.08 -6.74 -10.92
CA ILE A 133 11.05 -5.75 -10.57
C ILE A 133 11.01 -5.55 -9.05
N LEU A 134 10.95 -6.64 -8.26
CA LEU A 134 11.00 -6.58 -6.81
C LEU A 134 12.23 -5.82 -6.31
N PHE A 135 13.42 -6.17 -6.83
CA PHE A 135 14.69 -5.56 -6.43
C PHE A 135 14.75 -4.08 -6.76
N VAL A 136 14.46 -3.70 -8.02
CA VAL A 136 14.50 -2.30 -8.47
C VAL A 136 13.50 -1.45 -7.67
N THR A 137 12.28 -1.93 -7.51
CA THR A 137 11.27 -1.20 -6.71
C THR A 137 11.71 -1.05 -5.26
N SER A 138 12.32 -2.08 -4.67
CA SER A 138 12.84 -2.02 -3.30
C SER A 138 13.93 -0.95 -3.16
N MET A 139 14.86 -0.87 -4.11
CA MET A 139 15.93 0.13 -4.08
C MET A 139 15.39 1.55 -4.21
N ILE A 140 14.45 1.75 -5.13
CA ILE A 140 13.79 3.05 -5.33
C ILE A 140 13.00 3.44 -4.07
N SER A 141 12.21 2.53 -3.51
CA SER A 141 11.42 2.78 -2.31
C SER A 141 12.29 3.08 -1.09
N LEU A 142 13.38 2.36 -0.93
CA LEU A 142 14.37 2.59 0.14
C LEU A 142 15.02 3.97 0.03
N ALA A 143 15.32 4.40 -1.19
CA ALA A 143 15.96 5.68 -1.47
C ALA A 143 14.99 6.88 -1.31
N ILE A 144 13.76 6.75 -1.83
CA ILE A 144 12.73 7.80 -1.76
C ILE A 144 12.10 7.89 -0.37
N GLY A 145 11.99 6.75 0.33
CA GLY A 145 11.21 6.65 1.57
C GLY A 145 9.70 6.77 1.37
N SER A 146 9.20 6.48 0.17
CA SER A 146 7.77 6.55 -0.17
C SER A 146 7.35 5.39 -1.06
N SER A 147 6.53 4.50 -0.50
CA SER A 147 5.94 3.39 -1.27
C SER A 147 5.06 3.87 -2.43
N VAL A 148 4.27 4.93 -2.22
CA VAL A 148 3.42 5.50 -3.29
C VAL A 148 4.26 6.02 -4.44
N GLY A 149 5.35 6.77 -4.15
CA GLY A 149 6.27 7.28 -5.17
C GLY A 149 6.91 6.15 -5.98
N SER A 150 7.33 5.08 -5.31
CA SER A 150 7.96 3.92 -5.95
C SER A 150 7.01 3.14 -6.84
N VAL A 151 5.79 2.89 -6.35
CA VAL A 151 4.72 2.24 -7.13
C VAL A 151 4.40 3.07 -8.37
N THR A 152 4.25 4.40 -8.21
CA THR A 152 3.95 5.31 -9.32
C THR A 152 5.03 5.28 -10.40
N ALA A 153 6.29 5.21 -10.00
CA ALA A 153 7.41 5.18 -10.94
C ALA A 153 7.56 3.83 -11.66
N VAL A 154 7.33 2.72 -10.94
CA VAL A 154 7.72 1.38 -11.42
C VAL A 154 6.56 0.57 -11.98
N ALA A 155 5.31 0.75 -11.50
CA ALA A 155 4.20 -0.10 -11.94
C ALA A 155 3.94 -0.05 -13.46
N PRO A 156 3.97 1.10 -14.15
CA PRO A 156 3.82 1.13 -15.61
C PRO A 156 4.95 0.40 -16.34
N ILE A 157 6.17 0.51 -15.81
CA ILE A 157 7.35 -0.17 -16.37
C ILE A 157 7.22 -1.68 -16.22
N ALA A 158 6.85 -2.14 -15.02
CA ALA A 158 6.63 -3.55 -14.73
C ALA A 158 5.51 -4.15 -15.60
N ALA A 159 4.46 -3.37 -15.86
CA ALA A 159 3.38 -3.77 -16.75
C ALA A 159 3.88 -3.92 -18.20
N GLY A 160 4.62 -2.96 -18.72
CA GLY A 160 5.23 -3.04 -20.04
C GLY A 160 6.14 -4.26 -20.20
N LEU A 161 7.02 -4.49 -19.20
CA LEU A 161 7.88 -5.68 -19.14
C LEU A 161 7.09 -6.98 -19.18
N ALA A 162 6.03 -7.07 -18.37
CA ALA A 162 5.22 -8.29 -18.29
C ALA A 162 4.49 -8.57 -19.61
N VAL A 163 3.88 -7.55 -20.21
CA VAL A 163 3.14 -7.69 -21.48
C VAL A 163 4.08 -8.10 -22.62
N GLN A 164 5.21 -7.41 -22.79
CA GLN A 164 6.16 -7.72 -23.86
C GLN A 164 6.86 -9.07 -23.66
N ALA A 165 7.15 -9.44 -22.40
CA ALA A 165 7.74 -10.74 -22.09
C ALA A 165 6.73 -11.90 -22.10
N GLY A 166 5.44 -11.64 -22.30
CA GLY A 166 4.37 -12.65 -22.20
C GLY A 166 4.30 -13.27 -20.81
N LEU A 167 4.50 -12.46 -19.77
CA LEU A 167 4.49 -12.85 -18.36
C LEU A 167 3.13 -12.57 -17.71
N ASN A 168 2.89 -13.18 -16.55
CA ASN A 168 1.70 -12.89 -15.76
C ASN A 168 1.73 -11.46 -15.23
N LEU A 169 0.83 -10.62 -15.73
CA LEU A 169 0.78 -9.19 -15.42
C LEU A 169 0.45 -8.91 -13.95
N PRO A 170 -0.56 -9.53 -13.30
CA PRO A 170 -0.80 -9.41 -11.87
C PRO A 170 0.41 -9.76 -11.00
N LEU A 171 1.13 -10.81 -11.36
CA LEU A 171 2.33 -11.23 -10.62
C LEU A 171 3.46 -10.18 -10.72
N ALA A 172 3.67 -9.59 -11.90
CA ALA A 172 4.66 -8.52 -12.09
C ALA A 172 4.32 -7.26 -11.28
N VAL A 173 3.06 -6.86 -11.29
CA VAL A 173 2.59 -5.68 -10.54
C VAL A 173 2.58 -5.95 -9.04
N SER A 174 2.30 -7.19 -8.60
CA SER A 174 2.49 -7.60 -7.21
C SER A 174 3.95 -7.56 -6.75
N ALA A 175 4.90 -7.80 -7.65
CA ALA A 175 6.32 -7.63 -7.32
C ALA A 175 6.68 -6.16 -7.06
N VAL A 176 6.04 -5.21 -7.76
CA VAL A 176 6.16 -3.77 -7.46
C VAL A 176 5.63 -3.46 -6.06
N LEU A 177 4.44 -3.93 -5.74
CA LEU A 177 3.82 -3.75 -4.43
C LEU A 177 4.70 -4.31 -3.29
N GLY A 178 5.26 -5.51 -3.52
CA GLY A 178 6.19 -6.16 -2.60
C GLY A 178 7.47 -5.36 -2.40
N GLY A 179 8.07 -4.85 -3.49
CA GLY A 179 9.27 -4.03 -3.45
C GLY A 179 9.07 -2.70 -2.74
N ALA A 180 7.94 -2.04 -2.98
CA ALA A 180 7.57 -0.81 -2.29
C ALA A 180 7.42 -1.02 -0.78
N SER A 181 6.75 -2.11 -0.37
CA SER A 181 6.60 -2.47 1.04
C SER A 181 7.94 -2.82 1.70
N LEU A 182 8.85 -3.49 0.99
CA LEU A 182 10.20 -3.78 1.48
C LEU A 182 10.99 -2.50 1.74
N GLY A 183 10.92 -1.55 0.81
CA GLY A 183 11.58 -0.26 0.96
C GLY A 183 11.11 0.48 2.21
N ASP A 184 9.81 0.53 2.47
CA ASP A 184 9.25 1.12 3.69
C ASP A 184 9.84 0.47 4.96
N ASN A 185 9.96 -0.87 4.98
CA ASN A 185 10.45 -1.61 6.13
C ASN A 185 11.95 -1.34 6.44
N LEU A 186 12.77 -1.03 5.43
CA LEU A 186 14.21 -0.77 5.60
C LEU A 186 14.61 0.69 5.45
N SER A 187 13.73 1.58 4.99
CA SER A 187 14.08 3.00 4.81
C SER A 187 14.28 3.71 6.15
N PHE A 188 15.25 4.62 6.18
CA PHE A 188 15.41 5.58 7.28
C PHE A 188 14.49 6.80 7.13
N VAL A 189 13.92 7.02 5.96
CA VAL A 189 13.17 8.24 5.60
C VAL A 189 11.68 7.96 5.44
N SER A 190 11.27 6.68 5.46
CA SER A 190 9.86 6.30 5.29
C SER A 190 9.00 6.82 6.44
N ASP A 191 7.82 7.35 6.09
CA ASP A 191 6.81 7.82 7.05
C ASP A 191 6.43 6.75 8.06
N THR A 192 6.35 5.48 7.65
CA THR A 192 6.03 4.34 8.51
C THR A 192 7.15 4.07 9.52
N THR A 193 8.41 4.12 9.07
CA THR A 193 9.59 4.00 9.96
C THR A 193 9.64 5.15 10.97
N ILE A 194 9.42 6.39 10.52
CA ILE A 194 9.43 7.55 11.42
C ILE A 194 8.31 7.43 12.46
N ALA A 195 7.09 7.09 12.04
CA ALA A 195 5.96 6.89 12.95
C ALA A 195 6.22 5.78 13.96
N ALA A 196 6.70 4.61 13.52
CA ALA A 196 6.98 3.47 14.39
C ALA A 196 8.07 3.77 15.43
N THR A 197 9.17 4.39 15.01
CA THR A 197 10.29 4.72 15.91
C THR A 197 9.92 5.81 16.90
N ARG A 198 9.22 6.86 16.45
CA ARG A 198 8.80 7.97 17.31
C ARG A 198 7.81 7.54 18.38
N THR A 199 6.82 6.71 18.03
CA THR A 199 5.82 6.22 18.98
C THR A 199 6.42 5.29 20.04
N GLN A 200 7.49 4.56 19.70
CA GLN A 200 8.17 3.65 20.63
C GLN A 200 9.36 4.29 21.34
N GLY A 201 9.78 5.50 20.98
CA GLY A 201 10.96 6.15 21.55
C GLY A 201 12.27 5.45 21.18
N VAL A 202 12.38 4.92 19.96
CA VAL A 202 13.53 4.13 19.48
C VAL A 202 14.28 4.91 18.40
N ASP A 203 15.61 4.77 18.37
CA ASP A 203 16.42 5.31 17.27
C ASP A 203 16.16 4.54 15.96
N MET A 204 16.09 5.27 14.85
CA MET A 204 15.84 4.68 13.53
C MET A 204 16.91 3.65 13.12
N ARG A 205 18.17 3.86 13.51
CA ARG A 205 19.26 2.92 13.24
C ARG A 205 19.07 1.60 13.98
N ASP A 206 18.55 1.65 15.19
CA ASP A 206 18.31 0.44 16.00
C ASP A 206 17.12 -0.36 15.45
N LYS A 207 16.05 0.31 15.03
CA LYS A 207 14.94 -0.33 14.30
C LYS A 207 15.43 -0.95 12.99
N PHE A 208 16.25 -0.23 12.20
CA PHE A 208 16.82 -0.73 10.96
C PHE A 208 17.65 -2.01 11.19
N ARG A 209 18.57 -1.99 12.16
CA ARG A 209 19.38 -3.18 12.52
C ARG A 209 18.52 -4.38 12.93
N PHE A 210 17.39 -4.15 13.54
CA PHE A 210 16.44 -5.21 13.87
C PHE A 210 15.73 -5.70 12.62
N ASN A 211 15.18 -4.79 11.81
CA ASN A 211 14.41 -5.11 10.60
C ASN A 211 15.23 -5.86 9.54
N VAL A 212 16.49 -5.51 9.34
CA VAL A 212 17.39 -6.22 8.40
C VAL A 212 17.39 -7.73 8.64
N LYS A 213 17.35 -8.18 9.90
CA LYS A 213 17.32 -9.61 10.26
C LYS A 213 16.04 -10.33 9.83
N LEU A 214 14.95 -9.61 9.68
CA LEU A 214 13.66 -10.14 9.23
C LEU A 214 13.47 -9.95 7.73
N VAL A 215 13.81 -8.77 7.22
CA VAL A 215 13.56 -8.37 5.84
C VAL A 215 14.48 -9.09 4.87
N ILE A 216 15.79 -9.26 5.19
CA ILE A 216 16.72 -9.92 4.26
C ILE A 216 16.32 -11.38 3.99
N PRO A 217 16.01 -12.23 4.99
CA PRO A 217 15.54 -13.59 4.70
C PRO A 217 14.21 -13.60 3.93
N ALA A 218 13.28 -12.69 4.25
CA ALA A 218 12.00 -12.58 3.52
C ALA A 218 12.22 -12.14 2.07
N PHE A 219 13.13 -11.19 1.83
CA PHE A 219 13.52 -10.76 0.49
C PHE A 219 14.14 -11.90 -0.32
N LEU A 220 15.12 -12.60 0.25
CA LEU A 220 15.77 -13.72 -0.44
C LEU A 220 14.78 -14.83 -0.78
N ALA A 221 13.87 -15.17 0.14
CA ALA A 221 12.79 -16.11 -0.12
C ALA A 221 11.88 -15.64 -1.27
N SER A 222 11.54 -14.34 -1.28
CA SER A 222 10.73 -13.75 -2.34
C SER A 222 11.43 -13.78 -3.70
N VAL A 223 12.73 -13.46 -3.75
CA VAL A 223 13.56 -13.54 -4.96
C VAL A 223 13.57 -14.95 -5.52
N VAL A 224 13.75 -15.97 -4.67
CA VAL A 224 13.72 -17.38 -5.08
C VAL A 224 12.35 -17.75 -5.66
N ILE A 225 11.25 -17.41 -4.96
CA ILE A 225 9.89 -17.72 -5.41
C ILE A 225 9.60 -17.03 -6.75
N TYR A 226 9.90 -15.73 -6.88
CA TYR A 226 9.69 -14.98 -8.13
C TYR A 226 10.55 -15.54 -9.28
N SER A 227 11.79 -15.96 -9.01
CA SER A 227 12.65 -16.58 -10.04
C SER A 227 12.10 -17.92 -10.51
N LEU A 228 11.61 -18.77 -9.59
CA LEU A 228 10.98 -20.05 -9.92
C LEU A 228 9.70 -19.86 -10.75
N LEU A 229 8.86 -18.89 -10.37
CA LEU A 229 7.66 -18.55 -11.13
C LEU A 229 7.99 -17.98 -12.51
N GLY A 230 9.09 -17.23 -12.62
CA GLY A 230 9.60 -16.73 -13.90
C GLY A 230 10.09 -17.85 -14.82
N MET A 231 10.68 -18.93 -14.27
CA MET A 231 11.10 -20.09 -15.05
C MET A 231 9.94 -20.89 -15.61
N SER A 232 8.80 -20.93 -14.91
CA SER A 232 7.59 -21.64 -15.36
C SER A 232 6.80 -20.85 -16.42
N SER A 233 7.11 -19.58 -16.61
CA SER A 233 6.49 -18.72 -17.62
C SER A 233 7.15 -19.02 -18.98
N GLY A 234 6.46 -19.74 -19.85
CA GLY A 234 6.88 -20.37 -21.11
C GLY A 234 8.01 -19.70 -21.93
N SER A 235 8.68 -20.52 -22.70
CA SER A 235 9.83 -20.20 -23.58
C SER A 235 9.44 -19.53 -24.92
N GLY A 236 8.45 -18.63 -24.92
CA GLY A 236 8.16 -17.83 -26.14
C GLY A 236 9.38 -17.00 -26.55
N SER A 237 9.74 -17.07 -27.83
CA SER A 237 10.72 -16.16 -28.42
C SER A 237 10.23 -14.73 -28.26
N MET A 238 10.98 -13.90 -27.56
CA MET A 238 10.70 -12.50 -27.39
C MET A 238 11.34 -11.71 -28.53
N GLU A 239 10.52 -11.06 -29.36
CA GLU A 239 11.03 -10.03 -30.25
C GLU A 239 11.23 -8.77 -29.41
N ILE A 240 12.48 -8.47 -29.08
CA ILE A 240 12.83 -7.25 -28.37
C ILE A 240 13.03 -6.16 -29.41
N GLY A 241 12.18 -5.15 -29.40
CA GLY A 241 12.27 -4.00 -30.30
C GLY A 241 13.46 -3.09 -30.00
N GLY A 242 13.66 -2.08 -30.82
CA GLY A 242 14.65 -1.03 -30.59
C GLY A 242 14.24 -0.14 -29.40
N TYR A 243 15.22 0.55 -28.82
CA TYR A 243 14.98 1.53 -27.75
C TYR A 243 15.70 2.86 -28.04
N ASN A 244 15.17 3.94 -27.47
CA ASN A 244 15.75 5.28 -27.60
C ASN A 244 15.98 5.86 -26.20
N PHE A 245 17.25 6.13 -25.86
CA PHE A 245 17.61 6.66 -24.53
C PHE A 245 16.97 8.02 -24.23
N ILE A 246 16.73 8.87 -25.23
CA ILE A 246 16.09 10.18 -24.99
C ILE A 246 14.67 10.03 -24.56
N LYS A 247 13.91 9.06 -25.11
CA LYS A 247 12.53 8.77 -24.70
C LYS A 247 12.45 8.14 -23.30
N MET A 248 13.56 7.66 -22.74
CA MET A 248 13.63 7.13 -21.38
C MET A 248 13.87 8.23 -20.33
N ILE A 249 14.34 9.43 -20.73
CA ILE A 249 14.72 10.53 -19.83
C ILE A 249 13.60 10.88 -18.82
N PRO A 250 12.30 10.99 -19.17
CA PRO A 250 11.26 11.32 -18.21
C PRO A 250 11.16 10.33 -17.06
N TYR A 251 11.36 9.03 -17.30
CA TYR A 251 11.35 8.00 -16.26
C TYR A 251 12.56 8.10 -15.34
N VAL A 252 13.75 8.29 -15.93
CA VAL A 252 14.99 8.53 -15.16
C VAL A 252 14.84 9.78 -14.30
N TYR A 253 14.28 10.86 -14.88
CA TYR A 253 14.00 12.10 -14.15
C TYR A 253 13.07 11.86 -12.95
N ILE A 254 11.94 11.16 -13.12
CA ILE A 254 11.02 10.88 -12.01
C ILE A 254 11.74 10.14 -10.88
N ILE A 255 12.52 9.11 -11.20
CA ILE A 255 13.28 8.34 -10.21
C ILE A 255 14.27 9.24 -9.48
N VAL A 256 15.10 9.97 -10.21
CA VAL A 256 16.14 10.85 -9.63
C VAL A 256 15.53 11.97 -8.79
N ALA A 257 14.50 12.66 -9.31
CA ALA A 257 13.84 13.74 -8.61
C ALA A 257 13.10 13.26 -7.34
N ALA A 258 12.48 12.09 -7.39
CA ALA A 258 11.83 11.48 -6.23
C ALA A 258 12.87 11.06 -5.16
N VAL A 259 13.99 10.45 -5.57
CA VAL A 259 15.13 10.13 -4.68
C VAL A 259 15.73 11.40 -4.06
N ALA A 260 15.77 12.50 -4.81
CA ALA A 260 16.20 13.80 -4.28
C ALA A 260 15.21 14.45 -3.30
N GLY A 261 14.06 13.80 -3.02
CA GLY A 261 13.08 14.28 -2.05
C GLY A 261 12.15 15.38 -2.58
N MET A 262 12.05 15.55 -3.89
CA MET A 262 11.12 16.51 -4.48
C MET A 262 9.65 16.09 -4.26
N ASN A 263 8.76 17.08 -4.14
CA ASN A 263 7.33 16.82 -4.00
C ASN A 263 6.79 16.05 -5.21
N MET A 264 6.07 14.94 -4.98
CA MET A 264 5.62 14.02 -6.03
C MET A 264 4.71 14.67 -7.07
N MET A 265 3.88 15.65 -6.68
CA MET A 265 3.05 16.40 -7.64
C MET A 265 3.93 17.21 -8.62
N VAL A 266 4.99 17.83 -8.10
CA VAL A 266 5.96 18.60 -8.93
C VAL A 266 6.71 17.64 -9.85
N VAL A 267 7.17 16.50 -9.32
CA VAL A 267 7.89 15.48 -10.09
C VAL A 267 7.06 14.98 -11.26
N LEU A 268 5.79 14.59 -11.00
CA LEU A 268 4.89 14.11 -12.06
C LEU A 268 4.56 15.20 -13.09
N THR A 269 4.25 16.42 -12.62
CA THR A 269 3.94 17.53 -13.53
C THR A 269 5.12 17.85 -14.44
N THR A 270 6.34 17.91 -13.89
CA THR A 270 7.56 18.13 -14.70
C THR A 270 7.82 16.94 -15.63
N GLY A 271 7.57 15.70 -15.16
CA GLY A 271 7.67 14.50 -15.99
C GLY A 271 6.73 14.53 -17.19
N ILE A 272 5.49 14.99 -17.01
CA ILE A 272 4.50 15.18 -18.10
C ILE A 272 5.00 16.20 -19.11
N ILE A 273 5.48 17.36 -18.64
CA ILE A 273 6.02 18.43 -19.52
C ILE A 273 7.21 17.88 -20.30
N LEU A 274 8.13 17.18 -19.64
CA LEU A 274 9.32 16.62 -20.28
C LEU A 274 8.96 15.59 -21.35
N SER A 275 8.00 14.70 -21.06
CA SER A 275 7.47 13.72 -22.01
C SER A 275 6.82 14.41 -23.22
N ALA A 276 6.03 15.46 -22.99
CA ALA A 276 5.42 16.21 -24.06
C ALA A 276 6.46 16.91 -24.97
N VAL A 277 7.46 17.58 -24.38
CA VAL A 277 8.53 18.24 -25.13
C VAL A 277 9.30 17.25 -26.01
N ILE A 278 9.65 16.07 -25.46
CA ILE A 278 10.33 15.02 -26.21
C ILE A 278 9.42 14.48 -27.32
N GLY A 279 8.17 14.17 -27.03
CA GLY A 279 7.21 13.67 -28.02
C GLY A 279 6.98 14.64 -29.17
N PHE A 280 6.91 15.95 -28.91
CA PHE A 280 6.83 16.99 -29.96
C PHE A 280 8.12 17.07 -30.76
N ALA A 281 9.27 16.99 -30.11
CA ALA A 281 10.59 17.10 -30.80
C ALA A 281 10.87 15.91 -31.73
N PHE A 282 10.39 14.71 -31.38
CA PHE A 282 10.54 13.52 -32.21
C PHE A 282 9.40 13.35 -33.24
N GLY A 283 8.34 14.17 -33.15
CA GLY A 283 7.18 14.08 -34.06
C GLY A 283 6.24 12.91 -33.71
N ASP A 284 6.42 12.24 -32.59
CA ASP A 284 5.52 11.16 -32.11
C ASP A 284 4.17 11.71 -31.62
N MET A 285 4.13 13.00 -31.29
CA MET A 285 2.97 13.65 -30.69
C MET A 285 2.74 15.04 -31.28
N ASN A 286 1.50 15.45 -31.39
CA ASN A 286 1.09 16.84 -31.68
C ASN A 286 0.17 17.32 -30.54
N ILE A 287 -0.26 18.59 -30.60
CA ILE A 287 -1.09 19.18 -29.53
C ILE A 287 -2.42 18.44 -29.33
N ILE A 288 -3.01 17.88 -30.40
CA ILE A 288 -4.27 17.15 -30.34
C ILE A 288 -4.04 15.80 -29.63
N THR A 289 -3.04 15.03 -30.07
CA THR A 289 -2.73 13.72 -29.47
C THR A 289 -2.21 13.87 -28.03
N PHE A 290 -1.55 14.98 -27.70
CA PHE A 290 -1.19 15.32 -26.32
C PHE A 290 -2.45 15.52 -25.45
N MET A 291 -3.41 16.33 -25.90
CA MET A 291 -4.66 16.57 -25.16
C MET A 291 -5.49 15.30 -25.01
N ASP A 292 -5.53 14.47 -26.06
CA ASP A 292 -6.16 13.14 -26.00
C ASP A 292 -5.48 12.22 -24.98
N ALA A 293 -4.16 12.20 -24.95
CA ALA A 293 -3.41 11.42 -23.97
C ALA A 293 -3.69 11.89 -22.53
N VAL A 294 -3.75 13.21 -22.30
CA VAL A 294 -4.14 13.81 -21.02
C VAL A 294 -5.54 13.33 -20.62
N GLY A 295 -6.52 13.44 -21.52
CA GLY A 295 -7.92 13.01 -21.29
C GLY A 295 -8.02 11.51 -20.99
N LYS A 296 -7.34 10.67 -21.77
CA LYS A 296 -7.28 9.21 -21.54
C LYS A 296 -6.65 8.89 -20.19
N GLY A 297 -5.55 9.56 -19.83
CA GLY A 297 -4.87 9.35 -18.54
C GLY A 297 -5.77 9.69 -17.35
N MET A 298 -6.52 10.80 -17.41
CA MET A 298 -7.49 11.17 -16.37
C MET A 298 -8.62 10.15 -16.27
N THR A 299 -9.22 9.77 -17.40
CA THR A 299 -10.34 8.82 -17.45
C THR A 299 -9.96 7.46 -16.89
N LYS A 300 -8.73 7.00 -17.19
CA LYS A 300 -8.19 5.74 -16.70
C LYS A 300 -8.19 5.66 -15.17
N MET A 301 -7.92 6.76 -14.47
CA MET A 301 -7.85 6.82 -13.01
C MET A 301 -9.22 6.97 -12.33
N THR A 302 -10.28 7.28 -13.06
CA THR A 302 -11.59 7.66 -12.52
C THR A 302 -12.16 6.62 -11.55
N ASN A 303 -12.22 5.35 -11.95
CA ASN A 303 -12.77 4.28 -11.10
C ASN A 303 -11.99 4.10 -9.81
N THR A 304 -10.67 4.18 -9.86
CA THR A 304 -9.81 4.03 -8.70
C THR A 304 -9.96 5.20 -7.73
N ILE A 305 -10.02 6.41 -8.26
CA ILE A 305 -10.23 7.63 -7.48
C ILE A 305 -11.57 7.55 -6.75
N PHE A 306 -12.65 7.19 -7.43
CA PHE A 306 -13.96 7.03 -6.80
C PHE A 306 -13.93 5.94 -5.73
N THR A 307 -13.30 4.79 -6.01
CA THR A 307 -13.16 3.72 -5.01
C THR A 307 -12.42 4.21 -3.76
N ALA A 308 -11.31 4.93 -3.93
CA ALA A 308 -10.54 5.47 -2.81
C ALA A 308 -11.36 6.47 -1.96
N ILE A 309 -12.07 7.39 -2.61
CA ILE A 309 -12.94 8.36 -1.92
C ILE A 309 -14.07 7.65 -1.15
N LEU A 310 -14.74 6.69 -1.78
CA LEU A 310 -15.84 5.93 -1.17
C LEU A 310 -15.37 5.11 0.04
N VAL A 311 -14.23 4.42 -0.07
CA VAL A 311 -13.64 3.65 1.05
C VAL A 311 -13.32 4.56 2.22
N LYS A 312 -12.77 5.73 1.96
CA LYS A 312 -12.48 6.73 3.00
C LYS A 312 -13.76 7.27 3.65
N GLY A 313 -14.80 7.51 2.85
CA GLY A 313 -16.12 7.90 3.37
C GLY A 313 -16.74 6.81 4.26
N ILE A 314 -16.72 5.55 3.83
CA ILE A 314 -17.16 4.39 4.64
C ILE A 314 -16.40 4.37 5.96
N MET A 315 -15.08 4.61 5.92
CA MET A 315 -14.24 4.60 7.10
C MET A 315 -14.63 5.69 8.11
N GLY A 316 -14.98 6.89 7.63
CA GLY A 316 -15.52 7.96 8.46
C GLY A 316 -16.81 7.55 9.20
N VAL A 317 -17.69 6.79 8.53
CA VAL A 317 -18.92 6.25 9.17
C VAL A 317 -18.60 5.13 10.17
N VAL A 318 -17.64 4.25 9.87
CA VAL A 318 -17.19 3.19 10.80
C VAL A 318 -16.63 3.80 12.08
N ASP A 319 -15.82 4.83 11.95
CA ASP A 319 -15.26 5.59 13.08
C ASP A 319 -16.39 6.25 13.90
N HIS A 320 -17.29 6.97 13.23
CA HIS A 320 -18.48 7.57 13.87
C HIS A 320 -19.34 6.55 14.66
N ASN A 321 -19.43 5.32 14.16
CA ASN A 321 -20.14 4.22 14.82
C ASN A 321 -19.35 3.56 15.97
N GLY A 322 -18.13 4.03 16.27
CA GLY A 322 -17.27 3.51 17.34
C GLY A 322 -16.60 2.18 17.00
N GLY A 323 -16.38 1.92 15.68
CA GLY A 323 -15.77 0.69 15.23
C GLY A 323 -14.29 0.59 15.57
N ILE A 324 -13.55 1.70 15.44
CA ILE A 324 -12.11 1.73 15.74
C ILE A 324 -11.87 1.49 17.23
N GLU A 325 -12.61 2.17 18.11
CA GLU A 325 -12.50 2.00 19.57
C GLU A 325 -12.85 0.56 20.00
N TRP A 326 -13.88 -0.02 19.38
CA TRP A 326 -14.24 -1.42 19.64
C TRP A 326 -13.12 -2.38 19.24
N LEU A 327 -12.51 -2.17 18.07
CA LEU A 327 -11.41 -3.00 17.57
C LEU A 327 -10.23 -2.96 18.54
N ILE A 328 -9.84 -1.76 18.95
CA ILE A 328 -8.77 -1.54 19.92
C ILE A 328 -9.10 -2.28 21.23
N ALA A 329 -10.27 -2.01 21.83
CA ALA A 329 -10.67 -2.61 23.08
C ALA A 329 -10.72 -4.16 23.01
N LYS A 330 -11.17 -4.73 21.89
CA LYS A 330 -11.25 -6.19 21.70
C LYS A 330 -9.88 -6.84 21.63
N LEU A 331 -8.92 -6.23 20.95
CA LEU A 331 -7.58 -6.79 20.74
C LEU A 331 -6.67 -6.62 21.96
N THR A 332 -6.95 -5.62 22.81
CA THR A 332 -6.12 -5.34 24.00
C THR A 332 -6.56 -6.09 25.26
N LYS A 333 -7.82 -6.53 25.34
CA LYS A 333 -8.48 -7.01 26.58
C LYS A 333 -7.87 -8.25 27.24
N ASN A 334 -7.18 -9.14 26.53
CA ASN A 334 -6.81 -10.48 27.04
C ASN A 334 -5.32 -10.83 26.86
N VAL A 335 -4.43 -9.85 26.91
CA VAL A 335 -2.98 -10.09 26.77
C VAL A 335 -2.41 -10.62 28.08
N LYS A 336 -1.77 -11.82 28.05
CA LYS A 336 -1.23 -12.51 29.25
C LYS A 336 0.25 -12.87 29.14
N SER A 337 0.93 -12.52 28.07
CA SER A 337 2.33 -12.89 27.87
C SER A 337 3.01 -11.95 26.85
N ALA A 338 4.35 -11.89 26.88
CA ALA A 338 5.13 -11.13 25.92
C ALA A 338 4.87 -11.51 24.45
N LYS A 339 4.65 -12.81 24.16
CA LYS A 339 4.27 -13.27 22.81
C LYS A 339 2.84 -12.83 22.46
N GLY A 340 1.93 -12.93 23.41
CA GLY A 340 0.54 -12.46 23.24
C GLY A 340 0.48 -10.96 23.00
N ALA A 341 1.28 -10.17 23.71
CA ALA A 341 1.38 -8.73 23.52
C ALA A 341 1.83 -8.39 22.08
N GLN A 342 2.91 -9.00 21.62
CA GLN A 342 3.42 -8.80 20.27
C GLN A 342 2.41 -9.22 19.19
N PHE A 343 1.73 -10.35 19.39
CA PHE A 343 0.71 -10.82 18.44
C PHE A 343 -0.50 -9.88 18.41
N SER A 344 -0.96 -9.38 19.57
CA SER A 344 -2.05 -8.40 19.64
C SER A 344 -1.70 -7.11 18.91
N VAL A 345 -0.48 -6.60 19.08
CA VAL A 345 0.03 -5.42 18.36
C VAL A 345 0.08 -5.70 16.87
N ALA A 346 0.55 -6.86 16.44
CA ALA A 346 0.62 -7.26 15.05
C ALA A 346 -0.77 -7.25 14.38
N VAL A 347 -1.75 -7.91 15.00
CA VAL A 347 -3.12 -7.98 14.50
C VAL A 347 -3.79 -6.59 14.53
N LEU A 348 -3.63 -5.83 15.61
CA LEU A 348 -4.17 -4.47 15.74
C LEU A 348 -3.66 -3.59 14.60
N THR A 349 -2.35 -3.58 14.38
CA THR A 349 -1.72 -2.73 13.36
C THR A 349 -2.11 -3.16 11.95
N PHE A 350 -2.19 -4.47 11.69
CA PHE A 350 -2.67 -5.01 10.42
C PHE A 350 -4.12 -4.59 10.14
N CYS A 351 -5.02 -4.76 11.11
CA CYS A 351 -6.42 -4.38 10.97
C CYS A 351 -6.58 -2.87 10.78
N LEU A 352 -5.89 -2.06 11.58
CA LEU A 352 -5.92 -0.61 11.40
C LEU A 352 -5.33 -0.19 10.05
N GLY A 353 -4.22 -0.80 9.61
CA GLY A 353 -3.63 -0.55 8.29
C GLY A 353 -4.59 -0.86 7.13
N ALA A 354 -5.40 -1.91 7.29
CA ALA A 354 -6.44 -2.27 6.32
C ALA A 354 -7.59 -1.25 6.25
N LEU A 355 -7.81 -0.47 7.30
CA LEU A 355 -8.91 0.50 7.42
C LEU A 355 -8.46 1.93 7.12
N ILE A 356 -7.23 2.27 7.54
CA ILE A 356 -6.63 3.58 7.33
C ILE A 356 -5.26 3.39 6.68
N ARG A 357 -4.55 4.47 6.32
CA ARG A 357 -3.20 4.32 5.74
C ARG A 357 -2.20 3.74 6.75
N SER A 358 -1.19 3.03 6.25
CA SER A 358 -0.14 2.38 7.07
C SER A 358 0.46 3.30 8.12
N THR A 359 0.87 4.52 7.73
CA THR A 359 1.43 5.52 8.64
C THR A 359 0.43 5.94 9.72
N SER A 360 -0.82 6.23 9.34
CA SER A 360 -1.88 6.59 10.30
C SER A 360 -2.19 5.44 11.26
N ALA A 361 -2.18 4.19 10.77
CA ALA A 361 -2.35 3.01 11.60
C ALA A 361 -1.26 2.90 12.68
N ILE A 362 -0.02 3.18 12.31
CA ILE A 362 1.11 3.17 13.25
C ILE A 362 0.97 4.29 14.27
N VAL A 363 0.57 5.49 13.86
CA VAL A 363 0.36 6.62 14.80
C VAL A 363 -0.72 6.30 15.83
N VAL A 364 -1.80 5.65 15.42
CA VAL A 364 -2.90 5.23 16.33
C VAL A 364 -2.49 4.02 17.18
N ALA A 365 -1.90 2.99 16.57
CA ALA A 365 -1.51 1.77 17.28
C ALA A 365 -0.29 1.95 18.17
N GLY A 366 0.61 2.89 17.84
CA GLY A 366 1.91 3.02 18.50
C GLY A 366 1.84 3.27 20.01
N PRO A 367 1.12 4.27 20.52
CA PRO A 367 0.94 4.47 21.95
C PRO A 367 0.35 3.25 22.64
N LEU A 368 -0.68 2.62 22.04
CA LEU A 368 -1.30 1.40 22.55
C LEU A 368 -0.33 0.22 22.57
N ALA A 369 0.48 0.08 21.52
CA ALA A 369 1.50 -0.96 21.43
C ALA A 369 2.54 -0.83 22.57
N LYS A 370 2.90 0.40 22.94
CA LYS A 370 3.76 0.67 24.09
C LYS A 370 3.10 0.21 25.38
N GLU A 371 1.86 0.64 25.63
CA GLU A 371 1.08 0.24 26.84
C GLU A 371 0.87 -1.28 26.93
N ILE A 372 0.67 -1.96 25.78
CA ILE A 372 0.46 -3.42 25.73
C ILE A 372 1.77 -4.18 25.98
N CYS A 373 2.89 -3.69 25.45
CA CYS A 373 4.16 -4.40 25.43
C CYS A 373 5.04 -4.12 26.65
N GLU A 374 5.00 -2.91 27.21
CA GLU A 374 5.83 -2.47 28.34
C GLU A 374 5.70 -3.36 29.60
N PRO A 375 4.46 -3.79 30.03
CA PRO A 375 4.31 -4.66 31.20
C PRO A 375 4.93 -6.05 31.03
N PHE A 376 5.24 -6.46 29.81
CA PHE A 376 5.83 -7.76 29.49
C PHE A 376 7.32 -7.66 29.08
N ASP A 377 7.95 -6.51 29.29
CA ASP A 377 9.37 -6.26 29.02
C ASP A 377 9.75 -6.58 27.55
N VAL A 378 8.85 -6.29 26.60
CA VAL A 378 9.11 -6.44 25.17
C VAL A 378 10.00 -5.30 24.70
N ASP A 379 11.09 -5.64 24.01
CA ASP A 379 12.05 -4.68 23.45
C ASP A 379 11.31 -3.64 22.55
N PRO A 380 11.39 -2.33 22.83
CA PRO A 380 10.74 -1.30 22.03
C PRO A 380 11.14 -1.32 20.55
N ARG A 381 12.38 -1.73 20.22
CA ARG A 381 12.84 -1.88 18.82
C ARG A 381 12.04 -2.94 18.08
N ARG A 382 11.71 -4.02 18.79
CA ARG A 382 10.89 -5.11 18.28
C ARG A 382 9.44 -4.68 18.10
N THR A 383 8.91 -3.92 19.04
CA THR A 383 7.56 -3.35 18.93
C THR A 383 7.46 -2.40 17.75
N ALA A 384 8.44 -1.52 17.55
CA ALA A 384 8.53 -0.64 16.39
C ALA A 384 8.60 -1.43 15.05
N SER A 385 9.36 -2.53 15.04
CA SER A 385 9.45 -3.42 13.88
C SER A 385 8.10 -4.08 13.55
N ILE A 386 7.38 -4.59 14.56
CA ILE A 386 6.06 -5.21 14.40
C ILE A 386 5.05 -4.19 13.86
N LEU A 387 5.01 -2.99 14.42
CA LEU A 387 4.15 -1.91 13.94
C LEU A 387 4.38 -1.63 12.46
N ASP A 388 5.63 -1.45 12.05
CA ASP A 388 5.99 -1.13 10.69
C ASP A 388 5.69 -2.27 9.70
N ILE A 389 6.10 -3.50 10.03
CA ILE A 389 5.90 -4.67 9.17
C ILE A 389 4.41 -4.95 8.95
N PHE A 390 3.60 -4.98 10.00
CA PHE A 390 2.20 -5.35 9.86
C PHE A 390 1.33 -4.22 9.29
N ALA A 391 1.72 -2.96 9.47
CA ALA A 391 1.08 -1.84 8.81
C ALA A 391 1.32 -1.83 7.29
N THR A 392 2.49 -2.28 6.83
CA THR A 392 2.84 -2.30 5.41
C THR A 392 2.43 -3.61 4.72
N ALA A 393 2.56 -4.75 5.40
CA ALA A 393 2.24 -6.05 4.83
C ALA A 393 0.76 -6.21 4.44
N GLN A 394 -0.17 -5.55 5.15
CA GLN A 394 -1.60 -5.60 4.84
C GLN A 394 -1.91 -5.14 3.40
N ASN A 395 -1.08 -4.27 2.82
CA ASN A 395 -1.24 -3.86 1.42
C ASN A 395 -1.17 -5.03 0.42
N GLY A 396 -0.50 -6.14 0.77
CA GLY A 396 -0.49 -7.34 -0.07
C GLY A 396 -1.72 -8.24 0.10
N PHE A 397 -2.47 -8.12 1.20
CA PHE A 397 -3.56 -9.05 1.53
C PHE A 397 -4.95 -8.41 1.44
N VAL A 398 -5.01 -7.09 1.40
CA VAL A 398 -6.26 -6.34 1.46
C VAL A 398 -6.45 -5.56 0.16
N PHE A 399 -7.40 -6.00 -0.66
CA PHE A 399 -7.61 -5.43 -2.00
C PHE A 399 -8.12 -3.97 -2.00
N TRP A 400 -8.71 -3.51 -0.89
CA TRP A 400 -9.10 -2.10 -0.74
C TRP A 400 -8.04 -1.25 -0.04
N ALA A 401 -6.91 -1.82 0.35
CA ALA A 401 -5.82 -1.06 0.96
C ALA A 401 -5.27 -0.02 -0.02
N GLY A 402 -4.93 1.16 0.50
CA GLY A 402 -4.58 2.30 -0.33
C GLY A 402 -3.48 1.99 -1.35
N LEU A 403 -2.36 1.41 -0.93
CA LEU A 403 -1.24 1.11 -1.83
C LEU A 403 -1.59 0.02 -2.86
N THR A 404 -2.43 -0.96 -2.51
CA THR A 404 -2.90 -2.00 -3.44
C THR A 404 -3.77 -1.40 -4.53
N VAL A 405 -4.68 -0.51 -4.14
CA VAL A 405 -5.53 0.24 -5.07
C VAL A 405 -4.68 1.17 -5.94
N ASP A 406 -3.73 1.91 -5.34
CA ASP A 406 -2.80 2.78 -6.08
C ASP A 406 -2.02 1.98 -7.14
N CYS A 407 -1.45 0.83 -6.75
CA CYS A 407 -0.66 -0.02 -7.63
C CYS A 407 -1.48 -0.59 -8.81
N ALA A 408 -2.67 -1.11 -8.54
CA ALA A 408 -3.56 -1.64 -9.57
C ALA A 408 -4.03 -0.57 -10.54
N SER A 409 -4.26 0.66 -10.06
CA SER A 409 -4.78 1.75 -10.87
C SER A 409 -3.84 2.22 -11.98
N LEU A 410 -2.55 2.04 -11.78
CA LEU A 410 -1.52 2.49 -12.73
C LEU A 410 -1.37 1.56 -13.94
N VAL A 411 -2.08 0.42 -13.93
CA VAL A 411 -1.93 -0.64 -14.93
C VAL A 411 -3.29 -1.06 -15.48
N ASP A 412 -3.43 -1.07 -16.80
CA ASP A 412 -4.66 -1.50 -17.45
C ASP A 412 -4.89 -3.01 -17.29
N GLY A 413 -6.16 -3.40 -17.16
CA GLY A 413 -6.58 -4.79 -17.12
C GLY A 413 -6.29 -5.51 -15.78
N ILE A 414 -5.90 -4.78 -14.73
CA ILE A 414 -5.70 -5.32 -13.37
C ILE A 414 -6.73 -4.74 -12.41
N ASN A 415 -7.31 -5.61 -11.59
CA ASN A 415 -8.07 -5.21 -10.42
C ASN A 415 -7.21 -5.34 -9.15
N PRO A 416 -7.46 -4.56 -8.10
CA PRO A 416 -6.77 -4.73 -6.82
C PRO A 416 -6.89 -6.15 -6.24
N THR A 417 -7.99 -6.84 -6.52
CA THR A 417 -8.20 -8.24 -6.11
C THR A 417 -7.20 -9.22 -6.75
N ASP A 418 -6.72 -8.93 -7.94
CA ASP A 418 -5.79 -9.81 -8.65
C ASP A 418 -4.40 -9.79 -8.00
N LEU A 419 -4.01 -8.67 -7.39
CA LEU A 419 -2.73 -8.50 -6.72
C LEU A 419 -2.62 -9.29 -5.43
N VAL A 420 -3.72 -9.46 -4.71
CA VAL A 420 -3.75 -10.13 -3.40
C VAL A 420 -3.34 -11.60 -3.50
N PHE A 421 -3.64 -12.25 -4.62
CA PHE A 421 -3.25 -13.65 -4.86
C PHE A 421 -1.74 -13.85 -5.05
N PHE A 422 -1.00 -12.79 -5.35
CA PHE A 422 0.44 -12.81 -5.63
C PHE A 422 1.26 -12.00 -4.61
N ALA A 423 0.76 -11.84 -3.39
CA ALA A 423 1.41 -11.09 -2.31
C ALA A 423 2.63 -11.82 -1.72
N ILE A 424 3.63 -12.16 -2.55
CA ILE A 424 4.75 -13.03 -2.17
C ILE A 424 5.60 -12.39 -1.07
N TYR A 425 6.14 -11.18 -1.29
CA TYR A 425 6.95 -10.52 -0.25
C TYR A 425 6.15 -10.20 1.02
N PRO A 426 4.92 -9.65 0.94
CA PRO A 426 4.10 -9.47 2.13
C PRO A 426 3.89 -10.78 2.92
N ALA A 427 3.69 -11.91 2.24
CA ALA A 427 3.57 -13.22 2.90
C ALA A 427 4.88 -13.66 3.56
N CYS A 428 6.00 -13.54 2.86
CA CYS A 428 7.32 -13.90 3.39
C CYS A 428 7.68 -13.07 4.64
N ILE A 429 7.44 -11.76 4.63
CA ILE A 429 7.78 -10.90 5.77
C ILE A 429 6.87 -11.15 6.97
N VAL A 430 5.57 -11.39 6.76
CA VAL A 430 4.64 -11.78 7.82
C VAL A 430 5.05 -13.12 8.44
N ILE A 431 5.39 -14.12 7.64
CA ILE A 431 5.87 -15.41 8.12
C ILE A 431 7.13 -15.22 8.97
N MET A 432 8.12 -14.46 8.49
CA MET A 432 9.36 -14.19 9.23
C MET A 432 9.09 -13.45 10.55
N ALA A 433 8.19 -12.46 10.55
CA ALA A 433 7.81 -11.75 11.77
C ALA A 433 7.11 -12.68 12.78
N LEU A 434 6.15 -13.51 12.32
CA LEU A 434 5.46 -14.48 13.18
C LEU A 434 6.42 -15.55 13.73
N LEU A 435 7.35 -16.06 12.93
CA LEU A 435 8.41 -16.98 13.40
C LEU A 435 9.29 -16.29 14.44
N SER A 436 9.64 -15.03 14.22
CA SER A 436 10.40 -14.25 15.19
C SER A 436 9.66 -14.13 16.53
N ILE A 437 8.34 -13.88 16.52
CA ILE A 437 7.50 -13.80 17.72
C ILE A 437 7.43 -15.19 18.40
N LYS A 438 7.12 -16.25 17.63
CA LYS A 438 6.92 -17.61 18.15
C LYS A 438 8.18 -18.17 18.81
N PHE A 439 9.32 -18.06 18.14
CA PHE A 439 10.59 -18.62 18.59
C PHE A 439 11.46 -17.61 19.35
N ASN A 440 10.97 -16.40 19.57
CA ASN A 440 11.70 -15.30 20.22
C ASN A 440 13.06 -15.02 19.55
N LEU A 441 13.11 -15.13 18.22
CA LEU A 441 14.33 -14.89 17.45
C LEU A 441 14.75 -13.42 17.58
N PHE A 442 16.05 -13.18 17.65
CA PHE A 442 16.63 -11.83 17.71
C PHE A 442 16.21 -11.00 18.94
N ALA A 443 15.69 -11.63 19.99
CA ALA A 443 15.41 -10.96 21.25
C ALA A 443 16.75 -10.43 21.82
N GLY A 444 16.93 -9.11 21.75
CA GLY A 444 17.93 -8.43 22.53
C GLY A 444 17.53 -8.51 24.01
N LYS A 445 18.47 -8.60 24.91
CA LYS A 445 18.22 -8.31 26.33
C LYS A 445 17.66 -6.88 26.37
N SER A 446 16.51 -6.69 27.01
CA SER A 446 15.98 -5.37 27.32
C SER A 446 17.08 -4.61 28.07
N GLY A 447 17.81 -3.79 27.35
CA GLY A 447 18.67 -2.80 27.96
C GLY A 447 17.74 -1.69 28.40
N THR A 448 17.37 -1.67 29.68
CA THR A 448 16.87 -0.47 30.32
C THR A 448 17.80 0.66 29.89
N ALA A 449 17.32 1.54 29.01
CA ALA A 449 17.98 2.81 28.76
C ALA A 449 17.97 3.52 30.10
N LYS A 450 19.09 3.45 30.84
CA LYS A 450 19.34 4.34 31.95
C LYS A 450 19.27 5.74 31.34
N THR A 451 18.21 6.44 31.66
CA THR A 451 18.10 7.88 31.57
C THR A 451 19.40 8.46 32.11
N ALA A 452 20.27 8.93 31.22
CA ALA A 452 21.31 9.88 31.60
C ALA A 452 20.59 11.19 31.87
N ALA A 453 20.66 11.62 33.10
CA ALA A 453 20.19 12.89 33.63
C ALA A 453 20.89 14.08 32.95
#